data_03998bb2d5a978a8c1d69a16a002c2d4
#
_entry.id   03998bb2d5a978a8c1d69a16a002c2d4
#
_cell.length_a   1.000
_cell.length_b   1.000
_cell.length_c   1.000
_cell.angle_alpha   90.00
_cell.angle_beta   90.00
_cell.angle_gamma   90.00
#
_symmetry.space_group_name_H-M   'P 1'
#
loop_
_entity.id
_entity.type
_entity.pdbx_description
1 polymer ?
#
loop_
_entity_poly.entity_id
_entity_poly.type
_entity_poly.pdbx_seq_one_letter_code
_entity_poly.pdbx_strand_id
1 'polypeptide(L)'
;AYNREPGAQLIDYPGNNVRKVLQIRHLLNSELVSDVDGAVWNFPSALKGSFTTRIFLRPGGKGGTISLIDRWFNPTDTLAYHYAMYNLKFDGNGKVENKDLIPSGKWVDLTFEWDDLKTGSCRLIIDGKPSYFNIPINFTSLNGISYVHFQSVTDKEDKEGYLIESVRAGIGI
;
A
#
# COMPACT_ATOMS: atom_id res chain seq x y z
N ALA A 1 25.10 -4.17 13.25
CA ALA A 1 23.93 -4.96 12.85
C ALA A 1 22.79 -4.58 13.78
N TYR A 2 21.77 -3.97 13.25
CA TYR A 2 20.58 -3.64 14.03
C TYR A 2 19.80 -4.93 14.32
N ASN A 3 19.71 -5.31 15.58
CA ASN A 3 18.98 -6.48 16.06
C ASN A 3 17.46 -6.17 16.16
N ARG A 4 16.88 -5.64 15.08
CA ARG A 4 15.45 -5.32 15.01
C ARG A 4 14.71 -6.41 14.26
N GLU A 5 13.61 -6.88 14.79
CA GLU A 5 12.67 -7.68 14.00
C GLU A 5 12.11 -6.81 12.86
N PRO A 6 12.15 -7.30 11.61
CA PRO A 6 11.65 -6.54 10.47
C PRO A 6 10.13 -6.38 10.54
N GLY A 7 9.64 -5.17 10.27
CA GLY A 7 8.21 -4.91 10.10
C GLY A 7 7.65 -5.52 8.83
N ALA A 8 8.44 -5.52 7.73
CA ALA A 8 8.11 -6.24 6.50
C ALA A 8 8.82 -7.58 6.49
N GLN A 9 8.06 -8.68 6.39
CA GLN A 9 8.61 -10.05 6.40
C GLN A 9 7.78 -11.03 5.56
N LEU A 10 8.43 -12.07 5.09
CA LEU A 10 7.72 -13.19 4.45
C LEU A 10 7.25 -14.17 5.52
N ILE A 11 5.95 -14.46 5.49
CA ILE A 11 5.34 -15.46 6.36
C ILE A 11 4.63 -16.53 5.53
N ASP A 12 4.23 -17.62 6.15
CA ASP A 12 3.40 -18.62 5.48
C ASP A 12 2.04 -18.05 5.12
N TYR A 13 1.55 -18.43 3.93
CA TYR A 13 0.19 -18.09 3.52
C TYR A 13 -0.81 -18.70 4.53
N PRO A 14 -1.80 -17.95 5.00
CA PRO A 14 -2.79 -18.48 5.93
C PRO A 14 -3.45 -19.77 5.41
N GLY A 15 -3.25 -20.86 6.14
CA GLY A 15 -3.78 -22.18 5.76
C GLY A 15 -2.97 -22.95 4.72
N ASN A 16 -1.79 -22.45 4.29
CA ASN A 16 -0.93 -23.14 3.32
C ASN A 16 0.54 -22.81 3.55
N ASN A 17 1.30 -23.70 4.11
CA ASN A 17 2.72 -23.53 4.44
C ASN A 17 3.68 -23.64 3.24
N VAL A 18 3.20 -24.02 2.06
CA VAL A 18 4.01 -24.08 0.83
C VAL A 18 4.14 -22.71 0.16
N ARG A 19 3.15 -21.82 0.37
CA ARG A 19 3.12 -20.49 -0.20
C ARG A 19 3.56 -19.45 0.83
N LYS A 20 4.19 -18.39 0.38
CA LYS A 20 4.58 -17.25 1.21
C LYS A 20 3.81 -16.00 0.80
N VAL A 21 3.60 -15.13 1.77
CA VAL A 21 3.03 -13.79 1.58
C VAL A 21 3.87 -12.77 2.33
N LEU A 22 3.85 -11.53 1.86
CA LEU A 22 4.50 -10.42 2.54
C LEU A 22 3.56 -9.87 3.61
N GLN A 23 4.02 -9.82 4.84
CA GLN A 23 3.34 -9.14 5.94
C GLN A 23 3.96 -7.75 6.13
N ILE A 24 3.12 -6.74 6.22
CA ILE A 24 3.47 -5.37 6.62
C ILE A 24 2.90 -5.14 8.01
N ARG A 25 3.78 -4.95 8.99
CA ARG A 25 3.42 -4.70 10.40
C ARG A 25 4.32 -3.62 10.98
N HIS A 26 3.97 -3.05 12.11
CA HIS A 26 4.79 -2.07 12.82
C HIS A 26 5.12 -2.54 14.23
N LEU A 27 6.39 -2.72 14.53
CA LEU A 27 6.87 -3.11 15.84
C LEU A 27 7.56 -1.89 16.49
N LEU A 28 7.05 -1.46 17.63
CA LEU A 28 7.71 -0.43 18.43
C LEU A 28 9.00 -1.02 19.01
N ASN A 29 10.12 -0.49 18.54
CA ASN A 29 11.41 -0.76 19.12
C ASN A 29 11.84 0.49 19.90
N SER A 30 12.15 0.34 21.19
CA SER A 30 12.42 1.45 22.11
C SER A 30 13.61 2.34 21.72
N GLU A 31 14.40 1.93 20.72
CA GLU A 31 15.64 2.62 20.35
C GLU A 31 15.56 3.37 19.00
N LEU A 32 14.54 3.12 18.16
CA LEU A 32 14.44 3.73 16.83
C LEU A 32 12.99 4.14 16.53
N VAL A 33 12.63 5.34 16.92
CA VAL A 33 11.27 5.90 16.84
C VAL A 33 10.87 6.32 15.43
N SER A 34 11.75 6.24 14.43
CA SER A 34 11.55 6.91 13.14
C SER A 34 11.41 6.02 11.93
N ASP A 35 11.55 4.70 12.03
CA ASP A 35 11.55 3.85 10.87
C ASP A 35 10.13 3.42 10.48
N VAL A 36 9.75 3.74 9.25
CA VAL A 36 8.53 3.22 8.64
C VAL A 36 8.75 1.77 8.24
N ASP A 37 7.89 0.90 8.72
CA ASP A 37 7.87 -0.48 8.26
C ASP A 37 7.08 -0.57 6.94
N GLY A 38 7.70 -1.10 5.90
CA GLY A 38 7.06 -1.15 4.61
C GLY A 38 7.85 -1.90 3.54
N ALA A 39 7.32 -1.88 2.34
CA ALA A 39 7.94 -2.46 1.16
C ALA A 39 7.69 -1.59 -0.07
N VAL A 40 8.66 -1.55 -0.96
CA VAL A 40 8.57 -0.84 -2.24
C VAL A 40 8.68 -1.83 -3.38
N TRP A 41 7.84 -1.69 -4.37
CA TRP A 41 7.95 -2.39 -5.64
C TRP A 41 7.98 -1.37 -6.77
N ASN A 42 8.93 -1.53 -7.72
CA ASN A 42 9.05 -0.68 -8.89
C ASN A 42 8.63 -1.40 -10.16
N PHE A 43 8.11 -0.64 -11.13
CA PHE A 43 7.65 -1.13 -12.42
C PHE A 43 7.92 -0.07 -13.50
N PRO A 44 7.83 -0.42 -14.79
CA PRO A 44 8.03 0.57 -15.86
C PRO A 44 7.10 1.76 -15.72
N SER A 45 7.63 2.96 -15.90
CA SER A 45 6.91 4.22 -15.75
C SER A 45 5.74 4.33 -16.72
N ALA A 46 4.56 4.73 -16.23
CA ALA A 46 3.34 4.89 -17.01
C ALA A 46 2.58 6.17 -16.67
N LEU A 47 2.32 7.01 -17.69
CA LEU A 47 1.43 8.17 -17.57
C LEU A 47 -0.03 7.76 -17.48
N LYS A 48 -0.36 6.61 -18.06
CA LYS A 48 -1.65 5.94 -17.99
C LYS A 48 -1.42 4.47 -17.68
N GLY A 49 -2.16 3.91 -16.76
CA GLY A 49 -1.96 2.52 -16.38
C GLY A 49 -2.83 2.06 -15.24
N SER A 50 -2.48 0.88 -14.75
CA SER A 50 -3.12 0.29 -13.57
C SER A 50 -2.09 -0.44 -12.71
N PHE A 51 -2.40 -0.50 -11.43
CA PHE A 51 -1.70 -1.32 -10.46
C PHE A 51 -2.70 -2.15 -9.68
N THR A 52 -2.49 -3.45 -9.60
CA THR A 52 -3.36 -4.36 -8.84
C THR A 52 -2.54 -5.06 -7.77
N THR A 53 -3.08 -5.09 -6.56
CA THR A 53 -2.52 -5.84 -5.44
C THR A 53 -3.61 -6.64 -4.74
N ARG A 54 -3.26 -7.87 -4.32
CA ARG A 54 -4.13 -8.71 -3.52
C ARG A 54 -3.69 -8.65 -2.08
N ILE A 55 -4.56 -8.13 -1.21
CA ILE A 55 -4.26 -7.90 0.20
C ILE A 55 -5.24 -8.62 1.12
N PHE A 56 -4.82 -8.80 2.36
CA PHE A 56 -5.66 -9.32 3.44
C PHE A 56 -5.45 -8.44 4.68
N LEU A 57 -6.49 -7.75 5.11
CA LEU A 57 -6.47 -6.99 6.36
C LEU A 57 -6.71 -7.97 7.51
N ARG A 58 -5.68 -8.17 8.33
CA ARG A 58 -5.75 -9.13 9.43
C ARG A 58 -6.60 -8.59 10.56
N PRO A 59 -7.43 -9.45 11.21
CA PRO A 59 -8.13 -9.07 12.42
C PRO A 59 -7.16 -8.54 13.49
N GLY A 60 -7.46 -7.38 14.06
CA GLY A 60 -6.60 -6.72 15.04
C GLY A 60 -5.51 -5.82 14.44
N GLY A 61 -5.30 -5.84 13.13
CA GLY A 61 -4.42 -4.91 12.43
C GLY A 61 -4.90 -3.46 12.57
N LYS A 62 -3.98 -2.52 12.38
CA LYS A 62 -4.25 -1.08 12.56
C LYS A 62 -4.40 -0.33 11.24
N GLY A 63 -4.17 -1.00 10.12
CA GLY A 63 -4.24 -0.41 8.79
C GLY A 63 -2.88 -0.04 8.22
N GLY A 64 -2.87 0.88 7.26
CA GLY A 64 -1.67 1.29 6.58
C GLY A 64 -1.94 2.26 5.44
N THR A 65 -0.95 2.42 4.58
CA THR A 65 -1.04 3.29 3.40
C THR A 65 -0.45 2.58 2.19
N ILE A 66 -1.14 2.65 1.06
CA ILE A 66 -0.63 2.23 -0.26
C ILE A 66 -0.50 3.50 -1.09
N SER A 67 0.75 3.80 -1.51
CA SER A 67 1.09 5.02 -2.23
C SER A 67 1.60 4.71 -3.63
N LEU A 68 1.13 5.44 -4.64
CA LEU A 68 1.64 5.39 -6.02
C LEU A 68 2.52 6.60 -6.27
N ILE A 69 3.76 6.39 -6.71
CA ILE A 69 4.81 7.39 -6.73
C ILE A 69 5.47 7.46 -8.11
N ASP A 70 5.77 8.69 -8.56
CA ASP A 70 6.31 8.99 -9.90
C ASP A 70 7.84 9.20 -9.92
N ARG A 71 8.49 9.11 -8.77
CA ARG A 71 9.93 9.39 -8.61
C ARG A 71 10.55 8.55 -7.52
N TRP A 72 11.89 8.50 -7.52
CA TRP A 72 12.60 7.89 -6.41
C TRP A 72 12.35 8.66 -5.10
N PHE A 73 12.28 7.94 -4.01
CA PHE A 73 12.08 8.46 -2.66
C PHE A 73 12.83 7.59 -1.64
N ASN A 74 13.04 8.10 -0.43
CA ASN A 74 13.59 7.30 0.66
C ASN A 74 12.45 6.48 1.31
N PRO A 75 12.43 5.15 1.17
CA PRO A 75 11.34 4.33 1.70
C PRO A 75 11.31 4.23 3.23
N THR A 76 12.38 4.64 3.92
CA THR A 76 12.41 4.69 5.39
C THR A 76 11.96 6.04 5.95
N ASP A 77 11.71 7.02 5.10
CA ASP A 77 11.17 8.32 5.51
C ASP A 77 9.70 8.16 5.93
N THR A 78 9.38 8.51 7.17
CA THR A 78 8.01 8.49 7.69
C THR A 78 7.06 9.41 6.89
N LEU A 79 7.62 10.42 6.23
CA LEU A 79 6.88 11.37 5.40
C LEU A 79 6.90 11.02 3.91
N ALA A 80 7.34 9.81 3.54
CA ALA A 80 7.42 9.38 2.14
C ALA A 80 6.09 9.51 1.38
N TYR A 81 4.95 9.41 2.06
CA TYR A 81 3.63 9.60 1.45
C TYR A 81 3.41 11.01 0.88
N HIS A 82 4.17 12.02 1.31
CA HIS A 82 4.13 13.37 0.75
C HIS A 82 4.67 13.44 -0.69
N TYR A 83 5.49 12.46 -1.09
CA TYR A 83 6.02 12.36 -2.46
C TYR A 83 5.11 11.57 -3.39
N ALA A 84 4.01 11.03 -2.89
CA ALA A 84 3.11 10.20 -3.65
C ALA A 84 2.12 11.03 -4.46
N MET A 85 1.90 10.60 -5.72
CA MET A 85 0.82 11.13 -6.56
C MET A 85 -0.55 10.79 -5.97
N TYR A 86 -0.70 9.56 -5.50
CA TYR A 86 -1.94 9.03 -4.92
C TYR A 86 -1.64 8.27 -3.64
N ASN A 87 -2.44 8.51 -2.61
CA ASN A 87 -2.36 7.79 -1.33
C ASN A 87 -3.71 7.16 -0.99
N LEU A 88 -3.72 5.86 -0.77
CA LEU A 88 -4.83 5.15 -0.16
C LEU A 88 -4.48 4.83 1.29
N LYS A 89 -5.01 5.63 2.24
CA LYS A 89 -4.86 5.37 3.67
C LYS A 89 -6.11 4.66 4.18
N PHE A 90 -5.92 3.57 4.89
CA PHE A 90 -7.01 2.75 5.46
C PHE A 90 -6.71 2.37 6.91
N ASP A 91 -7.76 2.20 7.71
CA ASP A 91 -7.66 1.69 9.07
C ASP A 91 -7.70 0.15 9.11
N GLY A 92 -7.56 -0.43 10.31
CA GLY A 92 -7.55 -1.88 10.49
C GLY A 92 -8.86 -2.59 10.11
N ASN A 93 -9.96 -1.86 10.01
CA ASN A 93 -11.26 -2.36 9.57
C ASN A 93 -11.50 -2.13 8.07
N GLY A 94 -10.54 -1.53 7.37
CA GLY A 94 -10.64 -1.22 5.95
C GLY A 94 -11.41 0.06 5.64
N LYS A 95 -11.59 0.95 6.63
CA LYS A 95 -12.21 2.26 6.39
C LYS A 95 -11.22 3.20 5.74
N VAL A 96 -11.71 3.91 4.73
CA VAL A 96 -11.03 5.02 4.06
C VAL A 96 -11.90 6.26 4.26
N GLU A 97 -11.35 7.33 4.84
CA GLU A 97 -12.09 8.57 5.19
C GLU A 97 -13.41 8.28 5.94
N ASN A 98 -13.35 7.37 6.92
CA ASN A 98 -14.50 6.91 7.72
C ASN A 98 -15.60 6.13 6.97
N LYS A 99 -15.36 5.74 5.71
CA LYS A 99 -16.27 4.91 4.92
C LYS A 99 -15.78 3.47 4.88
N ASP A 100 -16.67 2.51 5.07
CA ASP A 100 -16.37 1.09 4.92
C ASP A 100 -16.12 0.81 3.43
N LEU A 101 -14.85 0.62 3.05
CA LEU A 101 -14.43 0.48 1.66
C LEU A 101 -13.77 -0.86 1.38
N ILE A 102 -12.76 -1.23 2.18
CA ILE A 102 -11.97 -2.44 1.98
C ILE A 102 -12.46 -3.51 2.95
N PRO A 103 -12.99 -4.64 2.48
CA PRO A 103 -13.38 -5.73 3.38
C PRO A 103 -12.20 -6.25 4.19
N SER A 104 -12.37 -6.40 5.51
CA SER A 104 -11.38 -7.00 6.41
C SER A 104 -11.62 -8.49 6.62
N GLY A 105 -10.59 -9.23 7.04
CA GLY A 105 -10.68 -10.66 7.35
C GLY A 105 -10.83 -11.57 6.13
N LYS A 106 -10.63 -11.08 4.93
CA LYS A 106 -10.61 -11.85 3.68
C LYS A 106 -9.63 -11.26 2.67
N TRP A 107 -9.26 -12.06 1.68
CA TRP A 107 -8.46 -11.60 0.54
C TRP A 107 -9.29 -10.70 -0.37
N VAL A 108 -8.70 -9.58 -0.79
CA VAL A 108 -9.34 -8.55 -1.61
C VAL A 108 -8.35 -8.09 -2.68
N ASP A 109 -8.82 -7.98 -3.92
CA ASP A 109 -8.07 -7.37 -5.01
C ASP A 109 -8.35 -5.87 -5.06
N LEU A 110 -7.32 -5.06 -4.90
CA LEU A 110 -7.37 -3.61 -5.06
C LEU A 110 -6.70 -3.25 -6.38
N THR A 111 -7.44 -2.63 -7.29
CA THR A 111 -6.91 -2.11 -8.54
C THR A 111 -7.01 -0.60 -8.56
N PHE A 112 -5.88 0.03 -8.80
CA PHE A 112 -5.71 1.47 -8.97
C PHE A 112 -5.58 1.74 -10.46
N GLU A 113 -6.44 2.59 -11.03
CA GLU A 113 -6.38 2.99 -12.43
C GLU A 113 -6.23 4.50 -12.56
N TRP A 114 -5.25 4.94 -13.34
CA TRP A 114 -5.00 6.35 -13.64
C TRP A 114 -4.85 6.55 -15.15
N ASP A 115 -5.34 7.68 -15.65
CA ASP A 115 -5.28 8.05 -17.07
C ASP A 115 -4.89 9.51 -17.33
N ASP A 116 -4.89 10.34 -16.29
CA ASP A 116 -4.44 11.72 -16.36
C ASP A 116 -3.71 12.12 -15.06
N LEU A 117 -2.39 12.24 -15.14
CA LEU A 117 -1.55 12.61 -14.00
C LEU A 117 -1.43 14.14 -13.78
N LYS A 118 -2.16 14.96 -14.53
CA LYS A 118 -2.15 16.41 -14.36
C LYS A 118 -3.30 16.88 -13.46
N THR A 119 -4.49 16.39 -13.71
CA THR A 119 -5.71 16.86 -13.02
C THR A 119 -6.61 15.73 -12.58
N GLY A 120 -6.32 14.50 -13.00
CA GLY A 120 -7.15 13.35 -12.77
C GLY A 120 -7.09 12.81 -11.35
N SER A 121 -7.98 11.89 -11.08
CA SER A 121 -7.99 11.06 -9.88
C SER A 121 -7.66 9.62 -10.26
N CYS A 122 -7.19 8.86 -9.29
CA CYS A 122 -7.02 7.43 -9.44
C CYS A 122 -8.33 6.73 -9.08
N ARG A 123 -8.87 5.95 -10.01
CA ARG A 123 -10.05 5.13 -9.76
C ARG A 123 -9.66 3.89 -8.96
N LEU A 124 -10.36 3.62 -7.89
CA LEU A 124 -10.19 2.43 -7.08
C LEU A 124 -11.26 1.39 -7.44
N ILE A 125 -10.81 0.19 -7.81
CA ILE A 125 -11.65 -0.97 -8.12
C ILE A 125 -11.37 -2.03 -7.06
N ILE A 126 -12.42 -2.61 -6.48
CA ILE A 126 -12.34 -3.61 -5.42
C ILE A 126 -13.01 -4.88 -5.89
N ASP A 127 -12.26 -5.99 -5.91
CA ASP A 127 -12.73 -7.30 -6.42
C ASP A 127 -13.38 -7.18 -7.82
N GLY A 128 -12.75 -6.39 -8.71
CA GLY A 128 -13.22 -6.16 -10.08
C GLY A 128 -14.43 -5.22 -10.21
N LYS A 129 -14.91 -4.64 -9.12
CA LYS A 129 -16.05 -3.71 -9.12
C LYS A 129 -15.58 -2.29 -8.82
N PRO A 130 -15.93 -1.29 -9.65
CA PRO A 130 -15.64 0.11 -9.36
C PRO A 130 -16.19 0.50 -7.98
N SER A 131 -15.32 1.07 -7.15
CA SER A 131 -15.74 1.65 -5.89
C SER A 131 -16.32 3.05 -6.12
N TYR A 132 -17.06 3.55 -5.15
CA TYR A 132 -17.52 4.93 -5.16
C TYR A 132 -16.44 5.94 -4.74
N PHE A 133 -15.24 5.45 -4.40
CA PHE A 133 -14.12 6.27 -3.93
C PHE A 133 -13.07 6.43 -5.03
N ASN A 134 -12.79 7.68 -5.40
CA ASN A 134 -11.67 8.03 -6.25
C ASN A 134 -10.58 8.67 -5.40
N ILE A 135 -9.36 8.19 -5.55
CA ILE A 135 -8.21 8.71 -4.82
C ILE A 135 -7.79 10.02 -5.48
N PRO A 136 -7.82 11.16 -4.76
CA PRO A 136 -7.44 12.43 -5.34
C PRO A 136 -5.95 12.47 -5.68
N ILE A 137 -5.61 13.23 -6.71
CA ILE A 137 -4.21 13.52 -7.03
C ILE A 137 -3.67 14.56 -6.04
N ASN A 138 -2.47 14.32 -5.50
CA ASN A 138 -1.84 15.24 -4.56
C ASN A 138 -1.12 16.39 -5.26
N PHE A 139 -0.53 16.14 -6.42
CA PHE A 139 0.15 17.14 -7.24
C PHE A 139 0.25 16.67 -8.70
N THR A 140 0.45 17.62 -9.60
CA THR A 140 0.65 17.32 -11.03
C THR A 140 2.05 16.80 -11.29
N SER A 141 2.20 15.88 -12.23
CA SER A 141 3.50 15.37 -12.68
C SER A 141 3.53 15.18 -14.19
N LEU A 142 4.73 15.32 -14.76
CA LEU A 142 5.04 14.93 -16.13
C LEU A 142 5.67 13.53 -16.21
N ASN A 143 6.02 12.96 -15.05
CA ASN A 143 6.56 11.63 -14.95
C ASN A 143 5.41 10.62 -14.85
N GLY A 144 5.60 9.44 -15.39
CA GLY A 144 4.67 8.33 -15.15
C GLY A 144 4.86 7.73 -13.75
N ILE A 145 3.83 7.10 -13.23
CA ILE A 145 3.93 6.31 -12.00
C ILE A 145 4.81 5.10 -12.25
N SER A 146 5.74 4.85 -11.34
CA SER A 146 6.74 3.78 -11.45
C SER A 146 7.01 3.02 -10.15
N TYR A 147 6.44 3.47 -9.03
CA TYR A 147 6.62 2.84 -7.72
C TYR A 147 5.29 2.69 -7.00
N VAL A 148 5.17 1.60 -6.24
CA VAL A 148 4.19 1.47 -5.16
C VAL A 148 4.94 1.33 -3.84
N HIS A 149 4.47 2.01 -2.81
CA HIS A 149 4.97 1.91 -1.45
C HIS A 149 3.85 1.43 -0.54
N PHE A 150 4.07 0.28 0.09
CA PHE A 150 3.21 -0.27 1.13
C PHE A 150 3.80 0.13 2.48
N GLN A 151 3.02 0.81 3.31
CA GLN A 151 3.46 1.27 4.62
C GLN A 151 2.52 0.77 5.70
N SER A 152 3.11 0.46 6.87
CA SER A 152 2.36 0.26 8.10
C SER A 152 1.91 1.60 8.69
N VAL A 153 1.14 1.55 9.77
CA VAL A 153 0.95 2.71 10.65
C VAL A 153 2.26 3.05 11.37
N THR A 154 2.43 4.31 11.75
CA THR A 154 3.68 4.81 12.34
C THR A 154 3.52 5.30 13.78
N ASP A 155 2.29 5.50 14.23
CA ASP A 155 1.96 6.13 15.51
C ASP A 155 1.67 5.13 16.64
N LYS A 156 1.61 3.83 16.32
CA LYS A 156 1.28 2.77 17.28
C LYS A 156 1.79 1.42 16.83
N GLU A 157 2.01 0.53 17.79
CA GLU A 157 2.36 -0.85 17.48
C GLU A 157 1.22 -1.58 16.75
N ASP A 158 1.58 -2.28 15.68
CA ASP A 158 0.69 -3.13 14.91
C ASP A 158 1.38 -4.45 14.60
N LYS A 159 1.17 -5.45 15.44
CA LYS A 159 1.78 -6.79 15.29
C LYS A 159 1.12 -7.61 14.19
N GLU A 160 -0.15 -7.34 13.90
CA GLU A 160 -0.91 -8.08 12.92
C GLU A 160 -0.72 -7.52 11.51
N GLY A 161 -0.90 -6.21 11.35
CA GLY A 161 -0.74 -5.54 10.07
C GLY A 161 -1.67 -6.05 8.98
N TYR A 162 -1.16 -6.06 7.75
CA TYR A 162 -1.84 -6.62 6.59
C TYR A 162 -0.89 -7.45 5.74
N LEU A 163 -1.47 -8.33 4.92
CA LEU A 163 -0.73 -9.24 4.05
C LEU A 163 -0.87 -8.82 2.60
N ILE A 164 0.18 -9.08 1.82
CA ILE A 164 0.22 -8.87 0.36
C ILE A 164 0.59 -10.21 -0.27
N GLU A 165 -0.31 -10.73 -1.12
CA GLU A 165 -0.07 -11.98 -1.85
C GLU A 165 0.60 -11.72 -3.19
N SER A 166 0.16 -10.67 -3.89
CA SER A 166 0.62 -10.39 -5.25
C SER A 166 0.55 -8.91 -5.60
N VAL A 167 1.37 -8.54 -6.57
CA VAL A 167 1.39 -7.21 -7.20
C VAL A 167 1.48 -7.37 -8.71
N ARG A 168 0.79 -6.51 -9.45
CA ARG A 168 0.78 -6.51 -10.90
C ARG A 168 0.58 -5.09 -11.42
N ALA A 169 1.37 -4.67 -12.40
CA ALA A 169 1.17 -3.42 -13.12
C ALA A 169 0.69 -3.68 -14.55
N GLY A 170 -0.28 -2.90 -15.00
CA GLY A 170 -0.70 -2.78 -16.38
C GLY A 170 -0.28 -1.43 -16.93
N ILE A 171 0.50 -1.42 -18.01
CA ILE A 171 0.94 -0.18 -18.65
C ILE A 171 0.01 0.08 -19.82
N GLY A 172 -0.68 1.23 -19.78
CA GLY A 172 -1.47 1.71 -20.92
C GLY A 172 -0.56 2.28 -21.99
N ILE A 173 -0.76 1.85 -23.23
CA ILE A 173 -0.12 2.42 -24.43
C ILE A 173 -0.95 3.60 -24.89
#